data_00d05216ec99a3d6013408ab921de739
#
_entry.id   00d05216ec99a3d6013408ab921de739
#
_cell.length_a   1.000
_cell.length_b   1.000
_cell.length_c   1.000
_cell.angle_alpha   90.00
_cell.angle_beta   90.00
_cell.angle_gamma   90.00
#
_symmetry.space_group_name_H-M   'P 1'
#
loop_
_entity.id
_entity.type
_entity.pdbx_description
1 polymer ?
#
loop_
_entity_poly.entity_id
_entity_poly.type
_entity_poly.pdbx_seq_one_letter_code
_entity_poly.pdbx_strand_id
1 'polypeptide(L)'
;ELQGFSRSIAELEWLLLILTMLYYVSPGIEIADPWSVVIAMVMFAFFTLAFHYFNFFKKETRWKLAVETWAMLLFISWIIYFTGGVYSPLLNLYLLVIIASALTLGKITTLLEFALITCLYLYMGYPIFAEDTFSMNNFIQLMVVFAPFLLVGYLTTMLSADVQHGRSLLQLLSETDELTGMHNRRSLVSALENEVERALRTDKPFALMQVDADNLKSINDTHGHEAGDKLLKHISSILEESCRSYDVLARVGGDEFVVVLPGINTESANAIAERIRTAVENSSFDYKGSQVTSTVSIGLASFPETSNNIDELMDKADKAMYQSKSSGRNKVSIYTRPQVAPS
;
A
#
# COMPACT_ATOMS: atom_id res chain seq x y z
N GLU A 1 1.86 -3.95 -2.31
CA GLU A 1 0.81 -4.47 -3.23
C GLU A 1 1.29 -4.58 -4.67
N LEU A 2 1.83 -3.52 -5.28
CA LEU A 2 2.28 -3.52 -6.68
C LEU A 2 3.37 -4.57 -6.97
N GLN A 3 4.27 -4.85 -6.03
CA GLN A 3 5.29 -5.91 -6.16
C GLN A 3 4.67 -7.32 -6.23
N GLY A 4 3.62 -7.57 -5.46
CA GLY A 4 2.90 -8.85 -5.52
C GLY A 4 2.21 -9.05 -6.87
N PHE A 5 1.59 -8.01 -7.40
CA PHE A 5 0.93 -8.05 -8.72
C PHE A 5 1.94 -8.22 -9.87
N SER A 6 3.08 -7.52 -9.85
CA SER A 6 4.13 -7.68 -10.87
C SER A 6 4.66 -9.12 -10.91
N ARG A 7 4.83 -9.77 -9.77
CA ARG A 7 5.23 -11.17 -9.71
C ARG A 7 4.17 -12.10 -10.32
N SER A 8 2.89 -11.87 -10.01
CA SER A 8 1.80 -12.67 -10.57
C SER A 8 1.66 -12.51 -12.07
N ILE A 9 1.89 -11.29 -12.62
CA ILE A 9 1.88 -11.05 -14.06
C ILE A 9 3.05 -11.80 -14.72
N ALA A 10 4.26 -11.75 -14.14
CA ALA A 10 5.40 -12.52 -14.64
C ALA A 10 5.10 -14.03 -14.74
N GLU A 11 4.45 -14.59 -13.72
CA GLU A 11 4.03 -15.99 -13.72
C GLU A 11 3.01 -16.27 -14.85
N LEU A 12 2.08 -15.35 -15.10
CA LEU A 12 1.12 -15.45 -16.21
C LEU A 12 1.78 -15.33 -17.59
N GLU A 13 2.77 -14.46 -17.76
CA GLU A 13 3.54 -14.34 -19.00
C GLU A 13 4.28 -15.64 -19.34
N TRP A 14 4.93 -16.26 -18.36
CA TRP A 14 5.56 -17.56 -18.54
C TRP A 14 4.55 -18.66 -18.83
N LEU A 15 3.42 -18.66 -18.16
CA LEU A 15 2.32 -19.61 -18.43
C LEU A 15 1.82 -19.49 -19.87
N LEU A 16 1.66 -18.27 -20.39
CA LEU A 16 1.28 -18.02 -21.77
C LEU A 16 2.29 -18.60 -22.76
N LEU A 17 3.58 -18.41 -22.52
CA LEU A 17 4.65 -18.99 -23.35
C LEU A 17 4.59 -20.52 -23.32
N ILE A 18 4.44 -21.14 -22.15
CA ILE A 18 4.35 -22.58 -22.01
C ILE A 18 3.13 -23.13 -22.75
N LEU A 19 1.95 -22.52 -22.59
CA LEU A 19 0.72 -22.95 -23.26
C LEU A 19 0.82 -22.82 -24.78
N THR A 20 1.41 -21.74 -25.27
CA THR A 20 1.64 -21.52 -26.71
C THR A 20 2.64 -22.54 -27.27
N MET A 21 3.71 -22.83 -26.52
CA MET A 21 4.69 -23.84 -26.88
C MET A 21 4.09 -25.25 -26.92
N LEU A 22 3.28 -25.62 -25.94
CA LEU A 22 2.58 -26.89 -25.90
C LEU A 22 1.63 -27.03 -27.10
N TYR A 23 0.92 -25.96 -27.45
CA TYR A 23 0.08 -25.93 -28.63
C TYR A 23 0.90 -26.12 -29.91
N TYR A 24 2.03 -25.42 -30.05
CA TYR A 24 2.91 -25.49 -31.21
C TYR A 24 3.48 -26.91 -31.46
N VAL A 25 3.82 -27.62 -30.38
CA VAL A 25 4.40 -28.98 -30.45
C VAL A 25 3.33 -30.07 -30.62
N SER A 26 2.06 -29.72 -30.41
CA SER A 26 0.94 -30.69 -30.44
C SER A 26 0.77 -31.27 -31.88
N PRO A 27 0.74 -32.61 -32.02
CA PRO A 27 0.60 -33.22 -33.32
C PRO A 27 -0.82 -33.02 -33.89
N GLY A 28 -0.89 -32.77 -35.19
CA GLY A 28 -2.17 -32.64 -35.95
C GLY A 28 -2.78 -31.25 -35.97
N ILE A 29 -2.04 -30.20 -35.54
CA ILE A 29 -2.47 -28.82 -35.63
C ILE A 29 -1.85 -28.18 -36.88
N GLU A 30 -2.69 -27.64 -37.77
CA GLU A 30 -2.25 -26.81 -38.88
C GLU A 30 -2.03 -25.37 -38.43
N ILE A 31 -0.78 -24.90 -38.54
CA ILE A 31 -0.39 -23.53 -38.28
C ILE A 31 -0.10 -22.86 -39.62
N ALA A 32 -0.76 -21.74 -39.90
CA ALA A 32 -0.65 -21.05 -41.21
C ALA A 32 0.80 -20.61 -41.48
N ASP A 33 1.51 -20.10 -40.49
CA ASP A 33 2.94 -19.77 -40.60
C ASP A 33 3.65 -20.13 -39.27
N PRO A 34 4.31 -21.30 -39.21
CA PRO A 34 5.02 -21.74 -38.01
C PRO A 34 6.16 -20.81 -37.58
N TRP A 35 6.84 -20.17 -38.54
CA TRP A 35 7.96 -19.29 -38.24
C TRP A 35 7.51 -18.00 -37.55
N SER A 36 6.38 -17.41 -37.97
CA SER A 36 5.81 -16.24 -37.30
C SER A 36 5.41 -16.51 -35.87
N VAL A 37 4.92 -17.72 -35.55
CA VAL A 37 4.61 -18.15 -34.16
C VAL A 37 5.89 -18.27 -33.34
N VAL A 38 6.95 -18.90 -33.89
CA VAL A 38 8.23 -19.03 -33.18
C VAL A 38 8.87 -17.66 -32.93
N ILE A 39 8.85 -16.77 -33.92
CA ILE A 39 9.38 -15.40 -33.76
C ILE A 39 8.62 -14.67 -32.65
N ALA A 40 7.28 -14.75 -32.62
CA ALA A 40 6.49 -14.13 -31.57
C ALA A 40 6.84 -14.67 -30.17
N MET A 41 6.98 -15.99 -30.01
CA MET A 41 7.38 -16.62 -28.77
C MET A 41 8.75 -16.13 -28.29
N VAL A 42 9.73 -16.07 -29.20
CA VAL A 42 11.09 -15.61 -28.88
C VAL A 42 11.08 -14.13 -28.49
N MET A 43 10.36 -13.28 -29.24
CA MET A 43 10.21 -11.85 -28.93
C MET A 43 9.55 -11.63 -27.57
N PHE A 44 8.47 -12.35 -27.29
CA PHE A 44 7.76 -12.23 -26.01
C PHE A 44 8.58 -12.76 -24.85
N ALA A 45 9.30 -13.89 -25.00
CA ALA A 45 10.22 -14.39 -24.00
C ALA A 45 11.36 -13.38 -23.71
N PHE A 46 11.90 -12.76 -24.75
CA PHE A 46 12.90 -11.70 -24.58
C PHE A 46 12.32 -10.47 -23.86
N PHE A 47 11.10 -10.06 -24.21
CA PHE A 47 10.40 -8.97 -23.52
C PHE A 47 10.23 -9.29 -22.03
N THR A 48 9.69 -10.48 -21.69
CA THR A 48 9.48 -10.91 -20.30
C THR A 48 10.80 -10.93 -19.52
N LEU A 49 11.88 -11.51 -20.10
CA LEU A 49 13.21 -11.53 -19.49
C LEU A 49 13.77 -10.10 -19.30
N ALA A 50 13.70 -9.27 -20.35
CA ALA A 50 14.22 -7.91 -20.29
C ALA A 50 13.47 -7.06 -19.26
N PHE A 51 12.15 -7.19 -19.20
CA PHE A 51 11.32 -6.36 -18.34
C PHE A 51 11.43 -6.72 -16.85
N HIS A 52 11.63 -8.01 -16.53
CA HIS A 52 11.73 -8.46 -15.15
C HIS A 52 13.17 -8.55 -14.62
N TYR A 53 14.13 -8.90 -15.45
CA TYR A 53 15.53 -9.11 -15.00
C TYR A 53 16.44 -7.89 -15.16
N PHE A 54 16.25 -7.05 -16.19
CA PHE A 54 17.10 -5.87 -16.41
C PHE A 54 16.70 -4.65 -15.58
N ASN A 55 15.69 -4.77 -14.73
CA ASN A 55 15.29 -3.74 -13.74
C ASN A 55 15.11 -2.33 -14.36
N PHE A 56 14.56 -2.26 -15.56
CA PHE A 56 14.37 -1.03 -16.32
C PHE A 56 13.56 0.01 -15.52
N PHE A 57 12.63 -0.46 -14.67
CA PHE A 57 11.84 0.37 -13.78
C PHE A 57 12.28 0.15 -12.33
N LYS A 58 12.98 1.12 -11.75
CA LYS A 58 13.41 1.12 -10.34
C LYS A 58 12.26 1.08 -9.33
N LYS A 59 11.03 1.36 -9.75
CA LYS A 59 9.83 1.31 -8.91
C LYS A 59 8.68 0.65 -9.67
N GLU A 60 7.93 -0.21 -8.98
CA GLU A 60 6.69 -0.79 -9.48
C GLU A 60 5.64 0.33 -9.61
N THR A 61 5.13 0.53 -10.83
CA THR A 61 4.12 1.54 -11.14
C THR A 61 2.94 0.92 -11.87
N ARG A 62 1.75 1.51 -11.77
CA ARG A 62 0.58 1.06 -12.54
C ARG A 62 0.85 1.10 -14.05
N TRP A 63 1.68 2.03 -14.50
CA TRP A 63 2.08 2.14 -15.91
C TRP A 63 2.90 0.94 -16.37
N LYS A 64 3.80 0.43 -15.53
CA LYS A 64 4.56 -0.79 -15.82
C LYS A 64 3.62 -1.98 -16.03
N LEU A 65 2.67 -2.20 -15.12
CA LEU A 65 1.68 -3.27 -15.21
C LEU A 65 0.80 -3.14 -16.47
N ALA A 66 0.46 -1.92 -16.88
CA ALA A 66 -0.28 -1.68 -18.12
C ALA A 66 0.53 -2.08 -19.37
N VAL A 67 1.82 -1.80 -19.43
CA VAL A 67 2.69 -2.21 -20.54
C VAL A 67 2.79 -3.73 -20.61
N GLU A 68 2.89 -4.42 -19.48
CA GLU A 68 2.93 -5.88 -19.41
C GLU A 68 1.62 -6.51 -19.95
N THR A 69 0.45 -6.04 -19.49
CA THR A 69 -0.84 -6.55 -19.98
C THR A 69 -1.06 -6.28 -21.49
N TRP A 70 -0.60 -5.14 -21.98
CA TRP A 70 -0.66 -4.81 -23.41
C TRP A 70 0.30 -5.69 -24.23
N ALA A 71 1.49 -5.99 -23.72
CA ALA A 71 2.40 -6.92 -24.38
C ALA A 71 1.81 -8.34 -24.47
N MET A 72 1.16 -8.81 -23.39
CA MET A 72 0.41 -10.07 -23.39
C MET A 72 -0.70 -10.06 -24.44
N LEU A 73 -1.48 -8.99 -24.53
CA LEU A 73 -2.56 -8.83 -25.50
C LEU A 73 -2.05 -8.89 -26.93
N LEU A 74 -0.98 -8.17 -27.26
CA LEU A 74 -0.35 -8.17 -28.57
C LEU A 74 0.20 -9.55 -28.93
N PHE A 75 0.88 -10.19 -28.00
CA PHE A 75 1.40 -11.54 -28.18
C PHE A 75 0.29 -12.54 -28.50
N ILE A 76 -0.76 -12.58 -27.68
CA ILE A 76 -1.90 -13.49 -27.88
C ILE A 76 -2.59 -13.21 -29.21
N SER A 77 -2.80 -11.93 -29.56
CA SER A 77 -3.45 -11.55 -30.82
C SER A 77 -2.64 -12.02 -32.04
N TRP A 78 -1.31 -11.91 -31.95
CA TRP A 78 -0.40 -12.40 -32.99
C TRP A 78 -0.52 -13.91 -33.16
N ILE A 79 -0.46 -14.64 -32.05
CA ILE A 79 -0.57 -16.11 -32.07
C ILE A 79 -1.91 -16.55 -32.61
N ILE A 80 -3.02 -15.96 -32.18
CA ILE A 80 -4.37 -16.29 -32.64
C ILE A 80 -4.49 -16.06 -34.16
N TYR A 81 -3.93 -14.98 -34.69
CA TYR A 81 -3.98 -14.67 -36.12
C TYR A 81 -3.37 -15.78 -36.97
N PHE A 82 -2.23 -16.36 -36.55
CA PHE A 82 -1.55 -17.43 -37.32
C PHE A 82 -2.01 -18.86 -36.96
N THR A 83 -2.86 -19.03 -35.93
CA THR A 83 -3.36 -20.34 -35.47
C THR A 83 -4.84 -20.57 -35.81
N GLY A 84 -5.38 -19.81 -36.74
CA GLY A 84 -6.76 -20.01 -37.26
C GLY A 84 -7.70 -18.82 -36.99
N GLY A 85 -7.21 -17.68 -36.55
CA GLY A 85 -7.98 -16.45 -36.34
C GLY A 85 -9.16 -16.68 -35.37
N VAL A 86 -10.38 -16.38 -35.85
CA VAL A 86 -11.61 -16.54 -35.04
C VAL A 86 -11.94 -17.99 -34.67
N TYR A 87 -11.34 -18.97 -35.31
CA TYR A 87 -11.48 -20.39 -34.97
C TYR A 87 -10.31 -20.93 -34.15
N SER A 88 -9.37 -20.09 -33.76
CA SER A 88 -8.21 -20.52 -32.97
C SER A 88 -8.65 -21.10 -31.62
N PRO A 89 -8.19 -22.29 -31.22
CA PRO A 89 -8.43 -22.85 -29.90
C PRO A 89 -7.80 -22.00 -28.77
N LEU A 90 -6.87 -21.12 -29.13
CA LEU A 90 -6.15 -20.23 -28.21
C LEU A 90 -6.90 -18.95 -27.86
N LEU A 91 -8.11 -18.73 -28.41
CA LEU A 91 -8.94 -17.56 -28.10
C LEU A 91 -9.16 -17.36 -26.60
N ASN A 92 -9.31 -18.45 -25.85
CA ASN A 92 -9.50 -18.41 -24.40
C ASN A 92 -8.29 -17.82 -23.64
N LEU A 93 -7.11 -17.70 -24.27
CA LEU A 93 -5.96 -17.04 -23.63
C LEU A 93 -6.21 -15.56 -23.33
N TYR A 94 -7.11 -14.90 -24.06
CA TYR A 94 -7.54 -13.54 -23.72
C TYR A 94 -8.15 -13.42 -22.31
N LEU A 95 -8.70 -14.51 -21.75
CA LEU A 95 -9.17 -14.50 -20.38
C LEU A 95 -8.05 -14.16 -19.38
N LEU A 96 -6.82 -14.61 -19.63
CA LEU A 96 -5.68 -14.31 -18.77
C LEU A 96 -5.38 -12.81 -18.76
N VAL A 97 -5.46 -12.13 -19.89
CA VAL A 97 -5.29 -10.67 -19.98
C VAL A 97 -6.39 -9.95 -19.22
N ILE A 98 -7.66 -10.36 -19.41
CA ILE A 98 -8.80 -9.74 -18.72
C ILE A 98 -8.68 -9.91 -17.20
N ILE A 99 -8.29 -11.10 -16.74
CA ILE A 99 -8.08 -11.37 -15.31
C ILE A 99 -6.93 -10.51 -14.77
N ALA A 100 -5.79 -10.51 -15.45
CA ALA A 100 -4.63 -9.71 -15.06
C ALA A 100 -4.97 -8.22 -14.95
N SER A 101 -5.63 -7.67 -15.98
CA SER A 101 -6.06 -6.27 -15.98
C SER A 101 -7.09 -5.96 -14.90
N ALA A 102 -8.11 -6.82 -14.72
CA ALA A 102 -9.15 -6.63 -13.70
C ALA A 102 -8.58 -6.60 -12.28
N LEU A 103 -7.57 -7.41 -11.99
CA LEU A 103 -6.93 -7.48 -10.67
C LEU A 103 -5.96 -6.31 -10.41
N THR A 104 -5.28 -5.83 -11.46
CA THR A 104 -4.14 -4.89 -11.30
C THR A 104 -4.45 -3.46 -11.69
N LEU A 105 -5.18 -3.25 -12.80
CA LEU A 105 -5.42 -1.93 -13.40
C LEU A 105 -6.82 -1.39 -13.13
N GLY A 106 -7.76 -2.27 -12.76
CA GLY A 106 -9.12 -1.93 -12.39
C GLY A 106 -10.10 -1.85 -13.57
N LYS A 107 -11.37 -1.53 -13.24
CA LYS A 107 -12.54 -1.69 -14.12
C LYS A 107 -12.43 -0.99 -15.49
N ILE A 108 -11.95 0.26 -15.51
CA ILE A 108 -11.93 1.06 -16.75
C ILE A 108 -10.94 0.46 -17.75
N THR A 109 -9.73 0.13 -17.31
CA THR A 109 -8.69 -0.46 -18.16
C THR A 109 -9.13 -1.82 -18.70
N THR A 110 -9.73 -2.66 -17.86
CA THR A 110 -10.28 -3.96 -18.26
C THR A 110 -11.36 -3.82 -19.34
N LEU A 111 -12.24 -2.81 -19.23
CA LEU A 111 -13.25 -2.55 -20.26
C LEU A 111 -12.63 -2.08 -21.59
N LEU A 112 -11.57 -1.27 -21.55
CA LEU A 112 -10.85 -0.83 -22.73
C LEU A 112 -10.14 -2.00 -23.42
N GLU A 113 -9.49 -2.87 -22.66
CA GLU A 113 -8.85 -4.08 -23.19
C GLU A 113 -9.88 -5.05 -23.78
N PHE A 114 -11.02 -5.23 -23.11
CA PHE A 114 -12.13 -6.02 -23.64
C PHE A 114 -12.65 -5.45 -24.97
N ALA A 115 -12.83 -4.14 -25.08
CA ALA A 115 -13.24 -3.48 -26.32
C ALA A 115 -12.19 -3.69 -27.42
N LEU A 116 -10.90 -3.60 -27.10
CA LEU A 116 -9.81 -3.83 -28.04
C LEU A 116 -9.78 -5.30 -28.52
N ILE A 117 -9.92 -6.27 -27.62
CA ILE A 117 -10.03 -7.70 -27.96
C ILE A 117 -11.21 -7.93 -28.90
N THR A 118 -12.36 -7.30 -28.62
CA THR A 118 -13.54 -7.39 -29.49
C THR A 118 -13.28 -6.82 -30.88
N CYS A 119 -12.63 -5.66 -30.97
CA CYS A 119 -12.24 -5.07 -32.26
C CYS A 119 -11.29 -5.97 -33.06
N LEU A 120 -10.28 -6.55 -32.39
CA LEU A 120 -9.33 -7.46 -33.02
C LEU A 120 -10.01 -8.74 -33.52
N TYR A 121 -10.92 -9.31 -32.72
CA TYR A 121 -11.70 -10.47 -33.13
C TYR A 121 -12.56 -10.19 -34.36
N LEU A 122 -13.29 -9.06 -34.38
CA LEU A 122 -14.10 -8.65 -35.52
C LEU A 122 -13.23 -8.37 -36.76
N TYR A 123 -12.06 -7.78 -36.61
CA TYR A 123 -11.10 -7.56 -37.69
C TYR A 123 -10.61 -8.88 -38.28
N MET A 124 -10.21 -9.85 -37.44
CA MET A 124 -9.78 -11.17 -37.90
C MET A 124 -10.90 -11.96 -38.55
N GLY A 125 -12.16 -11.77 -38.14
CA GLY A 125 -13.34 -12.42 -38.67
C GLY A 125 -13.96 -11.70 -39.90
N TYR A 126 -13.49 -10.50 -40.25
CA TYR A 126 -14.10 -9.67 -41.30
C TYR A 126 -14.32 -10.42 -42.61
N PRO A 127 -13.38 -11.20 -43.13
CA PRO A 127 -13.60 -11.96 -44.38
C PRO A 127 -14.77 -12.96 -44.30
N ILE A 128 -15.00 -13.52 -43.11
CA ILE A 128 -16.03 -14.54 -42.85
C ILE A 128 -17.38 -13.86 -42.60
N PHE A 129 -17.40 -12.73 -41.89
CA PHE A 129 -18.62 -12.01 -41.54
C PHE A 129 -19.12 -11.08 -42.64
N ALA A 130 -18.28 -10.71 -43.63
CA ALA A 130 -18.64 -9.77 -44.70
C ALA A 130 -19.69 -10.31 -45.64
N GLU A 131 -19.75 -11.62 -45.81
CA GLU A 131 -20.72 -12.28 -46.70
C GLU A 131 -22.14 -12.38 -46.10
N ASP A 132 -22.24 -12.39 -44.75
CA ASP A 132 -23.52 -12.57 -44.05
C ASP A 132 -23.52 -11.84 -42.69
N THR A 133 -23.30 -10.55 -42.68
CA THR A 133 -22.94 -9.71 -41.51
C THR A 133 -24.01 -9.68 -40.42
N PHE A 134 -25.27 -9.89 -40.71
CA PHE A 134 -26.41 -9.83 -39.79
C PHE A 134 -27.13 -11.17 -39.61
N SER A 135 -26.46 -12.28 -39.90
CA SER A 135 -27.04 -13.60 -39.62
C SER A 135 -27.22 -13.80 -38.14
N MET A 136 -28.38 -14.30 -37.73
CA MET A 136 -28.64 -14.69 -36.33
C MET A 136 -27.59 -15.68 -35.83
N ASN A 137 -27.04 -16.51 -36.68
CA ASN A 137 -26.02 -17.50 -36.37
C ASN A 137 -24.68 -16.83 -36.00
N ASN A 138 -24.28 -15.83 -36.77
CA ASN A 138 -23.07 -15.03 -36.47
C ASN A 138 -23.20 -14.25 -35.16
N PHE A 139 -24.38 -13.72 -34.86
CA PHE A 139 -24.67 -13.06 -33.61
C PHE A 139 -24.60 -14.02 -32.42
N ILE A 140 -25.19 -15.21 -32.52
CA ILE A 140 -25.11 -16.24 -31.46
C ILE A 140 -23.66 -16.68 -31.23
N GLN A 141 -22.90 -16.89 -32.32
CA GLN A 141 -21.47 -17.25 -32.19
C GLN A 141 -20.68 -16.17 -31.48
N LEU A 142 -20.90 -14.91 -31.80
CA LEU A 142 -20.27 -13.77 -31.08
C LEU A 142 -20.63 -13.78 -29.62
N MET A 143 -21.90 -13.98 -29.27
CA MET A 143 -22.34 -14.04 -27.88
C MET A 143 -21.71 -15.20 -27.12
N VAL A 144 -21.64 -16.37 -27.72
CA VAL A 144 -21.02 -17.57 -27.09
C VAL A 144 -19.53 -17.34 -26.80
N VAL A 145 -18.81 -16.65 -27.71
CA VAL A 145 -17.38 -16.36 -27.52
C VAL A 145 -17.16 -15.29 -26.46
N PHE A 146 -17.95 -14.20 -26.48
CA PHE A 146 -17.69 -13.05 -25.61
C PHE A 146 -18.39 -13.10 -24.24
N ALA A 147 -19.47 -13.87 -24.08
CA ALA A 147 -20.14 -14.00 -22.80
C ALA A 147 -19.22 -14.47 -21.66
N PRO A 148 -18.35 -15.51 -21.85
CA PRO A 148 -17.39 -15.90 -20.83
C PRO A 148 -16.40 -14.79 -20.48
N PHE A 149 -15.93 -13.98 -21.44
CA PHE A 149 -15.00 -12.89 -21.19
C PHE A 149 -15.63 -11.77 -20.36
N LEU A 150 -16.88 -11.39 -20.69
CA LEU A 150 -17.64 -10.42 -19.91
C LEU A 150 -17.92 -10.92 -18.51
N LEU A 151 -18.34 -12.19 -18.37
CA LEU A 151 -18.63 -12.79 -17.09
C LEU A 151 -17.39 -12.85 -16.19
N VAL A 152 -16.26 -13.32 -16.73
CA VAL A 152 -15.00 -13.40 -15.96
C VAL A 152 -14.51 -12.00 -15.59
N GLY A 153 -14.52 -11.05 -16.52
CA GLY A 153 -14.13 -9.67 -16.25
C GLY A 153 -15.01 -9.03 -15.16
N TYR A 154 -16.32 -9.22 -15.23
CA TYR A 154 -17.27 -8.74 -14.20
C TYR A 154 -17.00 -9.38 -12.84
N LEU A 155 -16.95 -10.71 -12.78
CA LEU A 155 -16.71 -11.45 -11.52
C LEU A 155 -15.36 -11.08 -10.90
N THR A 156 -14.30 -10.95 -11.70
CA THR A 156 -12.97 -10.62 -11.19
C THR A 156 -12.92 -9.18 -10.66
N THR A 157 -13.56 -8.23 -11.35
CA THR A 157 -13.62 -6.84 -10.86
C THR A 157 -14.46 -6.74 -9.59
N MET A 158 -15.54 -7.49 -9.49
CA MET A 158 -16.40 -7.53 -8.30
C MET A 158 -15.64 -8.14 -7.09
N LEU A 159 -14.99 -9.29 -7.31
CA LEU A 159 -14.20 -9.95 -6.27
C LEU A 159 -13.03 -9.06 -5.79
N SER A 160 -12.35 -8.37 -6.69
CA SER A 160 -11.28 -7.42 -6.34
C SER A 160 -11.80 -6.28 -5.46
N ALA A 161 -12.99 -5.74 -5.75
CA ALA A 161 -13.62 -4.72 -4.93
C ALA A 161 -13.98 -5.24 -3.53
N ASP A 162 -14.54 -6.45 -3.42
CA ASP A 162 -14.90 -7.07 -2.15
C ASP A 162 -13.67 -7.35 -1.28
N VAL A 163 -12.59 -7.86 -1.87
CA VAL A 163 -11.31 -8.09 -1.17
C VAL A 163 -10.72 -6.77 -0.67
N GLN A 164 -10.75 -5.71 -1.47
CA GLN A 164 -10.27 -4.39 -1.03
C GLN A 164 -11.15 -3.83 0.10
N HIS A 165 -12.47 -3.98 0.03
CA HIS A 165 -13.37 -3.56 1.08
C HIS A 165 -13.13 -4.34 2.38
N GLY A 166 -12.98 -5.67 2.29
CA GLY A 166 -12.66 -6.51 3.44
C GLY A 166 -11.33 -6.14 4.10
N ARG A 167 -10.30 -5.83 3.32
CA ARG A 167 -9.01 -5.33 3.83
C ARG A 167 -9.15 -3.99 4.53
N SER A 168 -9.88 -3.03 3.95
CA SER A 168 -10.13 -1.74 4.59
C SER A 168 -10.88 -1.88 5.91
N LEU A 169 -11.84 -2.80 6.01
CA LEU A 169 -12.52 -3.13 7.26
C LEU A 169 -11.57 -3.72 8.30
N LEU A 170 -10.69 -4.64 7.91
CA LEU A 170 -9.68 -5.21 8.81
C LEU A 170 -8.70 -4.14 9.31
N GLN A 171 -8.26 -3.22 8.43
CA GLN A 171 -7.44 -2.07 8.83
C GLN A 171 -8.17 -1.12 9.77
N LEU A 172 -9.48 -0.91 9.56
CA LEU A 172 -10.32 -0.13 10.48
C LEU A 172 -10.49 -0.82 11.85
N LEU A 173 -10.41 -2.14 11.92
CA LEU A 173 -10.48 -2.91 13.17
C LEU A 173 -9.11 -3.09 13.83
N SER A 174 -8.02 -2.78 13.14
CA SER A 174 -6.67 -2.84 13.72
C SER A 174 -6.54 -1.79 14.84
N GLU A 175 -6.06 -2.20 15.97
CA GLU A 175 -5.77 -1.33 17.13
C GLU A 175 -4.32 -0.84 17.14
N THR A 176 -3.50 -1.34 16.24
CA THR A 176 -2.06 -1.07 16.21
C THR A 176 -1.62 -0.40 14.91
N ASP A 177 -0.54 0.36 14.99
CA ASP A 177 0.19 0.90 13.84
C ASP A 177 1.05 -0.21 13.20
N GLU A 178 0.95 -0.39 11.90
CA GLU A 178 1.62 -1.49 11.16
C GLU A 178 3.15 -1.37 11.18
N LEU A 179 3.69 -0.16 11.27
CA LEU A 179 5.14 0.05 11.24
C LEU A 179 5.80 -0.23 12.58
N THR A 180 5.19 0.26 13.68
CA THR A 180 5.80 0.28 15.01
C THR A 180 5.20 -0.76 15.96
N GLY A 181 4.00 -1.31 15.67
CA GLY A 181 3.29 -2.21 16.59
C GLY A 181 2.59 -1.53 17.76
N MET A 182 2.84 -0.24 17.99
CA MET A 182 2.17 0.55 19.03
C MET A 182 0.69 0.75 18.74
N HIS A 183 -0.07 1.22 19.72
CA HIS A 183 -1.46 1.63 19.46
C HIS A 183 -1.53 2.66 18.34
N ASN A 184 -2.57 2.56 17.51
CA ASN A 184 -2.86 3.59 16.52
C ASN A 184 -3.71 4.71 17.14
N ARG A 185 -3.99 5.77 16.36
CA ARG A 185 -4.77 6.92 16.82
C ARG A 185 -6.15 6.53 17.39
N ARG A 186 -6.80 5.53 16.78
CA ARG A 186 -8.14 5.10 17.22
C ARG A 186 -8.10 4.43 18.58
N SER A 187 -7.17 3.51 18.76
CA SER A 187 -6.96 2.80 20.02
C SER A 187 -6.52 3.76 21.14
N LEU A 188 -5.72 4.78 20.82
CA LEU A 188 -5.35 5.84 21.75
C LEU A 188 -6.58 6.59 22.30
N VAL A 189 -7.53 6.97 21.44
CA VAL A 189 -8.74 7.70 21.89
C VAL A 189 -9.51 6.86 22.88
N SER A 190 -9.74 5.58 22.59
CA SER A 190 -10.42 4.66 23.51
C SER A 190 -9.66 4.47 24.82
N ALA A 191 -8.32 4.41 24.76
CA ALA A 191 -7.47 4.30 25.96
C ALA A 191 -7.55 5.58 26.82
N LEU A 192 -7.58 6.77 26.20
CA LEU A 192 -7.71 8.05 26.91
C LEU A 192 -9.09 8.19 27.57
N GLU A 193 -10.17 7.78 26.89
CA GLU A 193 -11.52 7.77 27.49
C GLU A 193 -11.56 6.91 28.78
N ASN A 194 -11.01 5.69 28.69
CA ASN A 194 -10.90 4.79 29.83
C ASN A 194 -10.03 5.37 30.96
N GLU A 195 -8.95 6.07 30.61
CA GLU A 195 -8.04 6.66 31.62
C GLU A 195 -8.66 7.87 32.31
N VAL A 196 -9.43 8.69 31.61
CA VAL A 196 -10.21 9.78 32.21
C VAL A 196 -11.24 9.23 33.21
N GLU A 197 -12.01 8.21 32.83
CA GLU A 197 -12.95 7.55 33.75
C GLU A 197 -12.23 6.98 34.98
N ARG A 198 -11.07 6.38 34.79
CA ARG A 198 -10.24 5.84 35.85
C ARG A 198 -9.73 6.95 36.77
N ALA A 199 -9.21 8.03 36.23
CA ALA A 199 -8.69 9.18 36.95
C ALA A 199 -9.78 9.83 37.83
N LEU A 200 -10.98 10.03 37.28
CA LEU A 200 -12.14 10.57 38.01
C LEU A 200 -12.60 9.65 39.17
N ARG A 201 -12.56 8.33 38.95
CA ARG A 201 -12.97 7.35 39.97
C ARG A 201 -11.95 7.20 41.10
N THR A 202 -10.67 7.29 40.78
CA THR A 202 -9.57 7.00 41.74
C THR A 202 -8.94 8.26 42.34
N ASP A 203 -9.33 9.44 41.84
CA ASP A 203 -8.73 10.74 42.19
C ASP A 203 -7.20 10.77 41.96
N LYS A 204 -6.75 10.07 40.89
CA LYS A 204 -5.33 10.02 40.53
C LYS A 204 -5.13 10.73 39.18
N PRO A 205 -4.13 11.61 39.06
CA PRO A 205 -3.84 12.29 37.83
C PRO A 205 -3.25 11.33 36.78
N PHE A 206 -3.26 11.73 35.51
CA PHE A 206 -2.40 11.14 34.50
C PHE A 206 -1.74 12.23 33.67
N ALA A 207 -0.61 11.92 33.06
CA ALA A 207 0.06 12.82 32.15
C ALA A 207 -0.01 12.31 30.70
N LEU A 208 -0.06 13.23 29.75
CA LEU A 208 -0.01 12.99 28.33
C LEU A 208 1.22 13.68 27.73
N MET A 209 2.02 12.93 27.00
CA MET A 209 3.16 13.43 26.23
C MET A 209 2.84 13.33 24.73
N GLN A 210 3.02 14.44 24.03
CA GLN A 210 3.11 14.46 22.56
C GLN A 210 4.60 14.45 22.21
N VAL A 211 5.02 13.47 21.40
CA VAL A 211 6.42 13.26 21.01
C VAL A 211 6.53 13.30 19.50
N ASP A 212 7.48 14.04 18.97
CA ASP A 212 7.70 14.16 17.55
C ASP A 212 9.17 13.92 17.20
N ALA A 213 9.40 13.09 16.17
CA ALA A 213 10.74 12.79 15.69
C ALA A 213 11.31 13.95 14.89
N ASP A 214 12.34 14.57 15.43
CA ASP A 214 12.98 15.71 14.77
C ASP A 214 13.68 15.30 13.46
N ASN A 215 13.53 16.13 12.43
CA ASN A 215 14.24 16.03 11.17
C ASN A 215 14.00 14.73 10.35
N LEU A 216 12.89 13.99 10.57
CA LEU A 216 12.55 12.80 9.80
C LEU A 216 12.57 13.06 8.29
N LYS A 217 12.06 14.22 7.83
CA LYS A 217 12.07 14.58 6.41
C LYS A 217 13.50 14.64 5.85
N SER A 218 14.45 15.25 6.58
CA SER A 218 15.86 15.34 6.16
C SER A 218 16.51 13.95 6.04
N ILE A 219 16.18 13.04 6.97
CA ILE A 219 16.66 11.65 6.95
C ILE A 219 16.07 10.92 5.73
N ASN A 220 14.78 11.09 5.45
CA ASN A 220 14.14 10.54 4.26
C ASN A 220 14.76 11.06 2.97
N ASP A 221 15.01 12.37 2.89
CA ASP A 221 15.59 13.01 1.71
C ASP A 221 17.04 12.56 1.46
N THR A 222 17.81 12.27 2.53
CA THR A 222 19.21 11.87 2.46
C THR A 222 19.40 10.37 2.26
N HIS A 223 18.64 9.54 2.98
CA HIS A 223 18.84 8.09 3.06
C HIS A 223 17.68 7.27 2.48
N GLY A 224 16.57 7.91 2.08
CA GLY A 224 15.35 7.26 1.60
C GLY A 224 14.36 6.91 2.70
N HIS A 225 13.12 6.63 2.30
CA HIS A 225 12.01 6.33 3.23
C HIS A 225 12.26 5.12 4.14
N GLU A 226 13.00 4.11 3.67
CA GLU A 226 13.36 2.96 4.51
C GLU A 226 14.20 3.33 5.73
N ALA A 227 15.04 4.37 5.63
CA ALA A 227 15.81 4.88 6.76
C ALA A 227 14.91 5.59 7.77
N GLY A 228 13.92 6.37 7.29
CA GLY A 228 12.90 6.98 8.15
C GLY A 228 12.04 5.96 8.88
N ASP A 229 11.65 4.88 8.20
CA ASP A 229 10.90 3.79 8.82
C ASP A 229 11.72 3.11 9.94
N LYS A 230 13.02 2.90 9.71
CA LYS A 230 13.93 2.39 10.75
C LYS A 230 14.10 3.35 11.92
N LEU A 231 14.17 4.67 11.65
CA LEU A 231 14.21 5.67 12.71
C LEU A 231 12.95 5.59 13.59
N LEU A 232 11.78 5.53 12.97
CA LEU A 232 10.51 5.46 13.72
C LEU A 232 10.42 4.19 14.57
N LYS A 233 10.87 3.04 14.05
CA LYS A 233 11.01 1.79 14.83
C LYS A 233 12.02 1.91 15.97
N HIS A 234 13.12 2.61 15.74
CA HIS A 234 14.14 2.84 16.77
C HIS A 234 13.60 3.73 17.91
N ILE A 235 12.89 4.82 17.56
CA ILE A 235 12.23 5.67 18.57
C ILE A 235 11.16 4.89 19.33
N SER A 236 10.34 4.06 18.64
CA SER A 236 9.32 3.26 19.31
C SER A 236 9.93 2.28 20.31
N SER A 237 11.04 1.62 20.00
CA SER A 237 11.75 0.74 20.93
C SER A 237 12.23 1.49 22.18
N ILE A 238 12.77 2.70 22.03
CA ILE A 238 13.21 3.53 23.15
C ILE A 238 12.03 3.97 24.03
N LEU A 239 10.88 4.31 23.41
CA LEU A 239 9.66 4.64 24.15
C LEU A 239 9.18 3.42 24.97
N GLU A 240 9.16 2.23 24.39
CA GLU A 240 8.78 0.98 25.05
C GLU A 240 9.71 0.66 26.24
N GLU A 241 11.02 0.79 26.05
CA GLU A 241 12.02 0.57 27.11
C GLU A 241 11.95 1.63 28.22
N SER A 242 11.49 2.83 27.87
CA SER A 242 11.39 3.96 28.82
C SER A 242 10.06 4.00 29.58
N CYS A 243 9.06 3.24 29.17
CA CYS A 243 7.72 3.26 29.74
C CYS A 243 7.40 1.93 30.43
N ARG A 244 6.36 1.94 31.28
CA ARG A 244 5.88 0.74 31.95
C ARG A 244 4.86 -0.01 31.10
N SER A 245 4.64 -1.28 31.41
CA SER A 245 3.72 -2.13 30.63
C SER A 245 2.25 -1.67 30.64
N TYR A 246 1.86 -0.82 31.57
CA TYR A 246 0.51 -0.25 31.68
C TYR A 246 0.42 1.19 31.16
N ASP A 247 1.53 1.79 30.75
CA ASP A 247 1.54 3.07 30.05
C ASP A 247 1.05 2.83 28.60
N VAL A 248 0.32 3.79 28.06
CA VAL A 248 -0.21 3.65 26.70
C VAL A 248 0.72 4.37 25.73
N LEU A 249 1.23 3.62 24.75
CA LEU A 249 2.11 4.12 23.71
C LEU A 249 1.40 4.04 22.37
N ALA A 250 1.26 5.16 21.69
CA ALA A 250 0.57 5.23 20.40
C ALA A 250 1.37 6.01 19.37
N ARG A 251 1.25 5.61 18.10
CA ARG A 251 1.68 6.41 16.95
C ARG A 251 0.45 6.99 16.26
N VAL A 252 0.37 8.32 16.18
CA VAL A 252 -0.84 9.05 15.72
C VAL A 252 -0.67 9.72 14.37
N GLY A 253 0.57 9.88 13.91
CA GLY A 253 0.92 10.53 12.67
C GLY A 253 2.21 9.96 12.06
N GLY A 254 2.71 10.57 11.01
CA GLY A 254 3.94 10.15 10.33
C GLY A 254 5.14 10.05 11.26
N ASP A 255 5.41 11.12 12.02
CA ASP A 255 6.52 11.30 12.95
C ASP A 255 6.07 11.51 14.40
N GLU A 256 4.75 11.43 14.66
CA GLU A 256 4.13 11.79 15.94
C GLU A 256 3.76 10.56 16.76
N PHE A 257 4.16 10.57 18.02
CA PHE A 257 3.80 9.58 19.02
C PHE A 257 3.10 10.24 20.22
N VAL A 258 2.26 9.49 20.89
CA VAL A 258 1.60 9.90 22.14
C VAL A 258 1.87 8.87 23.22
N VAL A 259 2.24 9.35 24.39
CA VAL A 259 2.44 8.52 25.60
C VAL A 259 1.46 8.98 26.66
N VAL A 260 0.67 8.06 27.20
CA VAL A 260 -0.21 8.31 28.36
C VAL A 260 0.37 7.61 29.56
N LEU A 261 0.58 8.36 30.64
CA LEU A 261 1.21 7.90 31.89
C LEU A 261 0.19 7.92 33.03
N PRO A 262 -0.48 6.81 33.30
CA PRO A 262 -1.47 6.70 34.38
C PRO A 262 -0.90 6.90 35.76
N GLY A 263 -1.58 7.68 36.61
CA GLY A 263 -1.19 7.90 37.99
C GLY A 263 0.08 8.73 38.18
N ILE A 264 0.50 9.47 37.16
CA ILE A 264 1.72 10.29 37.13
C ILE A 264 1.35 11.77 37.09
N ASN A 265 1.96 12.58 37.95
CA ASN A 265 1.82 14.04 37.95
C ASN A 265 2.79 14.69 36.93
N THR A 266 2.61 15.98 36.70
CA THR A 266 3.40 16.76 35.74
C THR A 266 4.91 16.70 35.99
N GLU A 267 5.36 16.79 37.25
CA GLU A 267 6.79 16.78 37.61
C GLU A 267 7.44 15.42 37.31
N SER A 268 6.79 14.33 37.69
CA SER A 268 7.27 12.98 37.42
C SER A 268 7.22 12.65 35.92
N ALA A 269 6.20 13.15 35.19
CA ALA A 269 6.11 13.03 33.75
C ALA A 269 7.26 13.76 33.04
N ASN A 270 7.63 14.95 33.50
CA ASN A 270 8.76 15.68 32.96
C ASN A 270 10.09 14.91 33.10
N ALA A 271 10.31 14.25 34.25
CA ALA A 271 11.50 13.41 34.45
C ALA A 271 11.52 12.21 33.46
N ILE A 272 10.37 11.60 33.17
CA ILE A 272 10.26 10.51 32.21
C ILE A 272 10.50 11.05 30.79
N ALA A 273 9.93 12.20 30.42
CA ALA A 273 10.10 12.85 29.13
C ALA A 273 11.57 13.21 28.84
N GLU A 274 12.29 13.77 29.82
CA GLU A 274 13.72 14.08 29.72
C GLU A 274 14.56 12.80 29.57
N ARG A 275 14.19 11.71 30.25
CA ARG A 275 14.84 10.41 30.06
C ARG A 275 14.67 9.89 28.65
N ILE A 276 13.46 9.95 28.09
CA ILE A 276 13.17 9.57 26.70
C ILE A 276 13.97 10.44 25.74
N ARG A 277 13.90 11.76 25.88
CA ARG A 277 14.63 12.70 25.04
C ARG A 277 16.14 12.39 25.02
N THR A 278 16.74 12.22 26.19
CA THR A 278 18.16 11.92 26.35
C THR A 278 18.52 10.53 25.79
N ALA A 279 17.66 9.54 25.96
CA ALA A 279 17.87 8.22 25.41
C ALA A 279 17.89 8.24 23.88
N VAL A 280 16.96 8.98 23.25
CA VAL A 280 16.94 9.15 21.78
C VAL A 280 18.16 9.93 21.32
N GLU A 281 18.51 11.08 21.95
CA GLU A 281 19.66 11.90 21.62
C GLU A 281 20.98 11.12 21.63
N ASN A 282 21.17 10.23 22.63
CA ASN A 282 22.38 9.43 22.79
C ASN A 282 22.38 8.09 22.02
N SER A 283 21.31 7.80 21.30
CA SER A 283 21.17 6.58 20.51
C SER A 283 21.52 6.81 19.04
N SER A 284 21.87 5.73 18.37
CA SER A 284 22.05 5.69 16.93
C SER A 284 21.67 4.31 16.39
N PHE A 285 21.29 4.24 15.14
CA PHE A 285 21.06 2.97 14.46
C PHE A 285 21.87 2.88 13.16
N ASP A 286 22.29 1.68 12.80
CA ASP A 286 23.00 1.45 11.54
C ASP A 286 22.00 1.39 10.36
N TYR A 287 22.30 2.16 9.32
CA TYR A 287 21.62 2.07 8.04
C TYR A 287 22.65 2.03 6.90
N LYS A 288 22.78 0.86 6.25
CA LYS A 288 23.71 0.63 5.13
C LYS A 288 25.16 1.07 5.42
N GLY A 289 25.62 0.82 6.65
CA GLY A 289 26.98 1.17 7.11
C GLY A 289 27.15 2.62 7.57
N SER A 290 26.06 3.41 7.63
CA SER A 290 26.06 4.76 8.17
C SER A 290 25.34 4.79 9.52
N GLN A 291 25.95 5.42 10.54
CA GLN A 291 25.29 5.69 11.82
C GLN A 291 24.33 6.88 11.68
N VAL A 292 23.04 6.63 11.88
CA VAL A 292 22.00 7.66 11.80
C VAL A 292 21.56 8.01 13.22
N THR A 293 21.55 9.31 13.52
CA THR A 293 21.09 9.89 14.79
C THR A 293 19.89 10.79 14.57
N SER A 294 19.05 10.92 15.57
CA SER A 294 17.94 11.87 15.57
C SER A 294 17.67 12.32 17.01
N THR A 295 16.79 13.29 17.17
CA THR A 295 16.29 13.78 18.46
C THR A 295 14.78 13.77 18.44
N VAL A 296 14.17 14.06 19.59
CA VAL A 296 12.73 14.21 19.72
C VAL A 296 12.37 15.50 20.44
N SER A 297 11.28 16.13 20.00
CA SER A 297 10.65 17.27 20.66
C SER A 297 9.42 16.78 21.40
N ILE A 298 9.30 17.09 22.68
CA ILE A 298 8.25 16.56 23.57
C ILE A 298 7.43 17.71 24.17
N GLY A 299 6.10 17.55 24.18
CA GLY A 299 5.17 18.43 24.85
C GLY A 299 4.38 17.66 25.92
N LEU A 300 4.19 18.26 27.09
CA LEU A 300 3.52 17.68 28.24
C LEU A 300 2.26 18.44 28.61
N ALA A 301 1.19 17.69 28.93
CA ALA A 301 -0.03 18.17 29.56
C ALA A 301 -0.52 17.13 30.57
N SER A 302 -1.23 17.55 31.61
CA SER A 302 -1.68 16.67 32.70
C SER A 302 -3.18 16.82 32.97
N PHE A 303 -3.83 15.72 33.26
CA PHE A 303 -5.20 15.66 33.72
C PHE A 303 -5.24 15.51 35.27
N PRO A 304 -6.08 16.24 35.99
CA PRO A 304 -6.97 17.32 35.56
C PRO A 304 -6.30 18.72 35.57
N GLU A 305 -5.00 18.81 35.92
CA GLU A 305 -4.29 20.08 36.19
C GLU A 305 -4.32 21.01 34.96
N THR A 306 -4.08 20.46 33.77
CA THR A 306 -4.06 21.25 32.51
C THR A 306 -5.47 21.37 31.92
N SER A 307 -6.22 20.28 31.85
CA SER A 307 -7.58 20.21 31.31
C SER A 307 -8.35 19.01 31.84
N ASN A 308 -9.69 19.15 31.90
CA ASN A 308 -10.61 18.07 32.19
C ASN A 308 -11.24 17.46 30.93
N ASN A 309 -10.84 17.93 29.74
CA ASN A 309 -11.35 17.48 28.45
C ASN A 309 -10.19 16.87 27.64
N ILE A 310 -10.42 15.72 27.00
CA ILE A 310 -9.42 14.98 26.25
C ILE A 310 -8.90 15.79 25.05
N ASP A 311 -9.81 16.37 24.26
CA ASP A 311 -9.43 17.14 23.06
C ASP A 311 -8.58 18.36 23.43
N GLU A 312 -8.97 19.07 24.51
CA GLU A 312 -8.16 20.17 25.03
C GLU A 312 -6.82 19.70 25.59
N LEU A 313 -6.76 18.53 26.25
CA LEU A 313 -5.53 17.98 26.80
C LEU A 313 -4.54 17.67 25.69
N MET A 314 -5.02 17.03 24.62
CA MET A 314 -4.22 16.74 23.43
C MET A 314 -3.74 18.02 22.74
N ASP A 315 -4.62 19.01 22.52
CA ASP A 315 -4.27 20.32 21.92
C ASP A 315 -3.21 21.05 22.75
N LYS A 316 -3.29 20.98 24.08
CA LYS A 316 -2.33 21.62 24.97
C LYS A 316 -0.97 20.92 24.97
N ALA A 317 -0.94 19.60 24.92
CA ALA A 317 0.30 18.84 24.76
C ALA A 317 0.96 19.12 23.39
N ASP A 318 0.15 19.21 22.31
CA ASP A 318 0.62 19.57 20.98
C ASP A 318 1.23 20.99 20.95
N LYS A 319 0.56 21.97 21.56
CA LYS A 319 1.10 23.34 21.69
C LYS A 319 2.43 23.37 22.43
N ALA A 320 2.57 22.57 23.50
CA ALA A 320 3.84 22.46 24.22
C ALA A 320 4.93 21.79 23.35
N MET A 321 4.59 20.75 22.60
CA MET A 321 5.52 20.13 21.65
C MET A 321 5.94 21.10 20.56
N TYR A 322 5.02 21.86 20.01
CA TYR A 322 5.34 22.91 19.04
C TYR A 322 6.28 23.97 19.62
N GLN A 323 6.13 24.32 20.91
CA GLN A 323 7.06 25.19 21.63
C GLN A 323 8.47 24.58 21.68
N SER A 324 8.58 23.27 21.94
CA SER A 324 9.87 22.55 21.91
C SER A 324 10.51 22.63 20.52
N LYS A 325 9.74 22.38 19.45
CA LYS A 325 10.21 22.50 18.05
C LYS A 325 10.67 23.91 17.71
N SER A 326 9.89 24.94 18.05
CA SER A 326 10.19 26.34 17.72
C SER A 326 11.35 26.92 18.54
N SER A 327 11.62 26.41 19.73
CA SER A 327 12.75 26.83 20.59
C SER A 327 14.07 26.10 20.30
N GLY A 328 14.17 25.37 19.19
CA GLY A 328 15.40 24.75 18.71
C GLY A 328 15.41 23.23 18.74
N ARG A 329 14.26 22.57 18.91
CA ARG A 329 14.10 21.09 18.95
C ARG A 329 14.86 20.44 20.11
N ASN A 330 14.82 19.09 20.16
CA ASN A 330 15.50 18.30 21.21
C ASN A 330 15.24 18.83 22.62
N LYS A 331 13.96 19.02 22.94
CA LYS A 331 13.51 19.66 24.20
C LYS A 331 12.21 19.05 24.69
N VAL A 332 12.01 19.22 25.99
CA VAL A 332 10.72 19.00 26.65
C VAL A 332 10.12 20.36 27.02
N SER A 333 8.85 20.57 26.71
CA SER A 333 8.07 21.73 27.16
C SER A 333 6.82 21.25 27.86
N ILE A 334 6.51 21.91 28.99
CA ILE A 334 5.27 21.68 29.75
C ILE A 334 4.29 22.77 29.38
N TYR A 335 3.04 22.40 29.08
CA TYR A 335 2.02 23.39 28.87
C TYR A 335 1.75 24.15 30.19
N THR A 336 2.05 25.43 30.18
CA THR A 336 1.70 26.35 31.25
C THR A 336 0.56 27.24 30.78
N ARG A 337 -0.49 27.35 31.61
CA ARG A 337 -1.61 28.24 31.30
C ARG A 337 -1.09 29.67 31.15
N PRO A 338 -1.36 30.38 30.06
CA PRO A 338 -0.98 31.80 29.98
C PRO A 338 -1.55 32.52 31.22
N GLN A 339 -0.69 33.17 31.98
CA GLN A 339 -1.18 34.03 33.08
C GLN A 339 -1.95 35.17 32.39
N VAL A 340 -3.28 35.19 32.61
CA VAL A 340 -4.08 36.36 32.29
C VAL A 340 -3.55 37.47 33.18
N ALA A 341 -2.89 38.46 32.58
CA ALA A 341 -2.48 39.65 33.33
C ALA A 341 -3.73 40.23 34.00
N PRO A 342 -3.69 40.55 35.28
CA PRO A 342 -4.83 41.19 35.94
C PRO A 342 -5.12 42.51 35.26
N SER A 343 -6.35 42.65 34.78
CA SER A 343 -6.92 43.84 34.15
C SER A 343 -7.03 44.99 35.09
#